data_716fd7b71b2dcecfff1c9d0c08b2eb59
#
_entry.id   716fd7b71b2dcecfff1c9d0c08b2eb59
#
_cell.length_a   1.000
_cell.length_b   1.000
_cell.length_c   1.000
_cell.angle_alpha   90.00
_cell.angle_beta   90.00
_cell.angle_gamma   90.00
#
_symmetry.space_group_name_H-M   'P 1'
#
loop_
_entity.id
_entity.type
_entity.pdbx_description
1 polymer ?
#
loop_
_entity_poly.entity_id
_entity_poly.type
_entity_poly.pdbx_seq_one_letter_code
_entity_poly.pdbx_strand_id
1 'polypeptide(L)'
;MVENLNFNKVLEIARAAGEAIMEIYNTDFAVEYKDDKSPLTAADKAANDIIIAGLEALSLDIPIISEENKNLEYDARKDWMYCWIVDPLDGTKEFLKRNDEFTVNIALVCNGKLEAGVVYVPVTQEFYYAEPTGKAWYKKADGTPETLAVKQPEGDTVIIMGSRSHMNDDTQQFVEAQRKKFKNVEFIAAGSSLKLCKVAQGLAHYYPRFAPTMEWDTAAGQAVVEAAGGKVLRHPEMTPLLYNKEHLLNPYFLVSA
;
A
#
# COMPACT_ATOMS: atom_id res chain seq x y z
N MET A 1 -24.78 -0.04 -0.81
CA MET A 1 -24.08 0.55 0.37
C MET A 1 -22.84 1.34 -0.10
N VAL A 2 -21.94 0.77 -0.88
CA VAL A 2 -20.70 1.43 -1.36
C VAL A 2 -20.95 2.44 -2.49
N GLU A 3 -22.04 2.30 -3.25
CA GLU A 3 -22.43 3.24 -4.33
C GLU A 3 -22.60 4.69 -3.85
N ASN A 4 -22.83 4.90 -2.56
CA ASN A 4 -22.96 6.23 -1.95
C ASN A 4 -21.70 6.68 -1.20
N LEU A 5 -20.59 5.91 -1.29
CA LEU A 5 -19.34 6.28 -0.64
C LEU A 5 -18.76 7.54 -1.29
N ASN A 6 -18.73 8.62 -0.53
CA ASN A 6 -17.97 9.81 -0.94
C ASN A 6 -16.47 9.54 -0.74
N PHE A 7 -15.81 9.03 -1.77
CA PHE A 7 -14.41 8.64 -1.70
C PHE A 7 -13.46 9.82 -1.41
N ASN A 8 -13.87 11.06 -1.72
CA ASN A 8 -13.10 12.25 -1.34
C ASN A 8 -12.93 12.36 0.18
N LYS A 9 -13.88 11.87 0.97
CA LYS A 9 -13.74 11.82 2.43
C LYS A 9 -12.63 10.86 2.87
N VAL A 10 -12.45 9.75 2.15
CA VAL A 10 -11.34 8.81 2.44
C VAL A 10 -9.99 9.46 2.14
N LEU A 11 -9.88 10.25 1.07
CA LEU A 11 -8.68 11.05 0.77
C LEU A 11 -8.41 12.09 1.85
N GLU A 12 -9.45 12.78 2.36
CA GLU A 12 -9.33 13.74 3.45
C GLU A 12 -8.85 13.06 4.74
N ILE A 13 -9.37 11.88 5.07
CA ILE A 13 -8.94 11.06 6.23
C ILE A 13 -7.47 10.68 6.09
N ALA A 14 -7.05 10.15 4.94
CA ALA A 14 -5.66 9.78 4.70
C ALA A 14 -4.71 10.98 4.83
N ARG A 15 -5.14 12.15 4.34
CA ARG A 15 -4.39 13.40 4.50
C ARG A 15 -4.25 13.80 5.97
N ALA A 16 -5.35 13.84 6.71
CA ALA A 16 -5.35 14.22 8.13
C ALA A 16 -4.45 13.29 8.96
N ALA A 17 -4.49 11.98 8.68
CA ALA A 17 -3.59 11.02 9.30
C ALA A 17 -2.12 11.32 8.98
N GLY A 18 -1.82 11.59 7.71
CA GLY A 18 -0.46 11.97 7.29
C GLY A 18 0.03 13.29 7.89
N GLU A 19 -0.85 14.28 8.07
CA GLU A 19 -0.52 15.54 8.76
C GLU A 19 -0.11 15.27 10.22
N ALA A 20 -0.84 14.41 10.94
CA ALA A 20 -0.48 14.01 12.30
C ALA A 20 0.85 13.26 12.38
N ILE A 21 1.16 12.40 11.39
CA ILE A 21 2.48 11.77 11.28
C ILE A 21 3.56 12.83 11.09
N MET A 22 3.34 13.81 10.20
CA MET A 22 4.32 14.85 9.89
C MET A 22 4.57 15.81 11.05
N GLU A 23 3.59 16.06 11.92
CA GLU A 23 3.79 16.82 13.16
C GLU A 23 4.88 16.17 14.02
N ILE A 24 4.87 14.84 14.14
CA ILE A 24 5.87 14.09 14.91
C ILE A 24 7.18 13.95 14.11
N TYR A 25 7.09 13.63 12.81
CA TYR A 25 8.24 13.46 11.94
C TYR A 25 9.15 14.69 11.89
N ASN A 26 8.58 15.89 11.95
CA ASN A 26 9.32 17.14 11.93
C ASN A 26 9.95 17.55 13.29
N THR A 27 9.72 16.78 14.36
CA THR A 27 10.39 17.01 15.64
C THR A 27 11.80 16.44 15.66
N ASP A 28 12.69 17.00 16.48
CA ASP A 28 14.00 16.41 16.74
C ASP A 28 13.87 15.24 17.73
N PHE A 29 13.50 14.06 17.23
CA PHE A 29 13.56 12.85 18.02
C PHE A 29 14.87 12.08 17.76
N ALA A 30 15.59 11.76 18.83
CA ALA A 30 16.66 10.77 18.74
C ALA A 30 16.03 9.40 18.48
N VAL A 31 16.65 8.59 17.61
CA VAL A 31 16.22 7.22 17.34
C VAL A 31 16.50 6.38 18.59
N GLU A 32 15.64 6.47 19.59
CA GLU A 32 15.68 5.60 20.76
C GLU A 32 14.90 4.32 20.47
N TYR A 33 15.62 3.22 20.42
CA TYR A 33 15.10 1.88 20.12
C TYR A 33 14.40 1.21 21.32
N LYS A 34 13.98 1.96 22.36
CA LYS A 34 13.43 1.36 23.58
C LYS A 34 12.17 2.07 24.07
N ASP A 35 11.13 1.25 24.28
CA ASP A 35 9.84 1.46 24.95
C ASP A 35 8.67 1.92 24.08
N ASP A 36 7.45 1.49 24.47
CA ASP A 36 6.12 1.77 23.89
C ASP A 36 5.75 3.27 23.74
N LYS A 37 6.70 4.17 24.00
CA LYS A 37 6.56 5.64 23.89
C LYS A 37 7.48 6.25 22.85
N SER A 38 7.95 5.46 21.89
CA SER A 38 8.80 5.99 20.81
C SER A 38 8.01 6.96 19.92
N PRO A 39 8.66 7.94 19.26
CA PRO A 39 8.02 8.82 18.29
C PRO A 39 7.31 8.05 17.16
N LEU A 40 7.84 6.91 16.77
CA LEU A 40 7.20 6.01 15.81
C LEU A 40 5.83 5.53 16.30
N THR A 41 5.79 4.95 17.53
CA THR A 41 4.53 4.48 18.12
C THR A 41 3.52 5.63 18.30
N ALA A 42 3.99 6.83 18.63
CA ALA A 42 3.12 8.00 18.75
C ALA A 42 2.54 8.43 17.42
N ALA A 43 3.34 8.42 16.33
CA ALA A 43 2.91 8.79 14.98
C ALA A 43 1.90 7.78 14.44
N ASP A 44 2.20 6.49 14.60
CA ASP A 44 1.35 5.38 14.18
C ASP A 44 0.00 5.42 14.87
N LYS A 45 0.01 5.56 16.21
CA LYS A 45 -1.21 5.67 16.98
C LYS A 45 -2.03 6.91 16.63
N ALA A 46 -1.43 8.07 16.47
CA ALA A 46 -2.14 9.30 16.11
C ALA A 46 -2.82 9.16 14.73
N ALA A 47 -2.11 8.60 13.76
CA ALA A 47 -2.66 8.31 12.44
C ALA A 47 -3.81 7.29 12.52
N ASN A 48 -3.63 6.19 13.26
CA ASN A 48 -4.66 5.17 13.44
C ASN A 48 -5.93 5.76 14.05
N ASP A 49 -5.83 6.53 15.13
CA ASP A 49 -6.98 7.11 15.81
C ASP A 49 -7.78 8.04 14.87
N ILE A 50 -7.11 8.82 14.03
CA ILE A 50 -7.73 9.69 13.00
C ILE A 50 -8.44 8.85 11.93
N ILE A 51 -7.78 7.81 11.42
CA ILE A 51 -8.35 6.97 10.37
C ILE A 51 -9.59 6.25 10.88
N ILE A 52 -9.51 5.60 12.05
CA ILE A 52 -10.64 4.87 12.63
C ILE A 52 -11.84 5.81 12.83
N ALA A 53 -11.63 6.94 13.53
CA ALA A 53 -12.70 7.91 13.77
C ALA A 53 -13.30 8.46 12.45
N GLY A 54 -12.45 8.74 11.45
CA GLY A 54 -12.87 9.22 10.15
C GLY A 54 -13.70 8.20 9.37
N LEU A 55 -13.27 6.94 9.34
CA LEU A 55 -14.00 5.87 8.65
C LEU A 55 -15.33 5.53 9.33
N GLU A 56 -15.39 5.51 10.65
CA GLU A 56 -16.61 5.34 11.43
C GLU A 56 -17.61 6.48 11.17
N ALA A 57 -17.13 7.73 11.04
CA ALA A 57 -17.95 8.89 10.74
C ALA A 57 -18.59 8.86 9.34
N LEU A 58 -18.13 8.00 8.42
CA LEU A 58 -18.77 7.77 7.13
C LEU A 58 -20.15 7.09 7.25
N SER A 59 -20.48 6.58 8.44
CA SER A 59 -21.79 5.97 8.77
C SER A 59 -22.18 4.79 7.85
N LEU A 60 -21.19 4.04 7.37
CA LEU A 60 -21.41 2.90 6.47
C LEU A 60 -21.46 1.56 7.20
N ASP A 61 -21.23 1.56 8.53
CA ASP A 61 -21.19 0.36 9.39
C ASP A 61 -20.27 -0.76 8.81
N ILE A 62 -19.11 -0.34 8.28
CA ILE A 62 -18.11 -1.24 7.69
C ILE A 62 -16.99 -1.45 8.71
N PRO A 63 -16.74 -2.70 9.15
CA PRO A 63 -15.70 -3.01 10.12
C PRO A 63 -14.30 -2.75 9.57
N ILE A 64 -13.34 -2.54 10.50
CA ILE A 64 -11.98 -2.12 10.17
C ILE A 64 -10.98 -3.16 10.69
N ILE A 65 -10.07 -3.59 9.81
CA ILE A 65 -8.86 -4.34 10.14
C ILE A 65 -7.70 -3.35 10.04
N SER A 66 -7.06 -3.03 11.15
CA SER A 66 -5.88 -2.17 11.19
C SER A 66 -4.68 -2.94 11.71
N GLU A 67 -3.47 -2.57 11.28
CA GLU A 67 -2.23 -3.07 11.87
C GLU A 67 -2.22 -2.89 13.40
N GLU A 68 -2.75 -1.80 13.91
CA GLU A 68 -2.83 -1.50 15.33
C GLU A 68 -3.93 -2.30 16.08
N ASN A 69 -4.90 -2.90 15.36
CA ASN A 69 -6.01 -3.70 15.89
C ASN A 69 -5.97 -5.16 15.41
N LYS A 70 -4.78 -5.72 15.25
CA LYS A 70 -4.53 -7.04 14.64
C LYS A 70 -5.06 -8.27 15.40
N ASN A 71 -5.66 -8.11 16.57
CA ASN A 71 -6.14 -9.22 17.41
C ASN A 71 -7.58 -9.65 17.10
N LEU A 72 -8.15 -9.29 15.95
CA LEU A 72 -9.47 -9.74 15.53
C LEU A 72 -9.41 -11.19 15.06
N GLU A 73 -10.05 -12.08 15.85
CA GLU A 73 -10.18 -13.49 15.52
C GLU A 73 -10.88 -13.69 14.18
N TYR A 74 -10.46 -14.71 13.42
CA TYR A 74 -11.02 -14.97 12.10
C TYR A 74 -12.54 -15.23 12.15
N ASP A 75 -13.00 -15.98 13.13
CA ASP A 75 -14.43 -16.29 13.30
C ASP A 75 -15.32 -15.04 13.46
N ALA A 76 -14.77 -13.94 13.95
CA ALA A 76 -15.50 -12.68 14.06
C ALA A 76 -15.61 -11.93 12.73
N ARG A 77 -14.73 -12.19 11.75
CA ARG A 77 -14.61 -11.42 10.50
C ARG A 77 -14.79 -12.20 9.21
N LYS A 78 -14.83 -13.54 9.27
CA LYS A 78 -14.92 -14.42 8.08
C LYS A 78 -16.16 -14.16 7.20
N ASP A 79 -17.25 -13.72 7.81
CA ASP A 79 -18.53 -13.46 7.14
C ASP A 79 -18.75 -11.99 6.79
N TRP A 80 -17.72 -11.14 6.95
CA TRP A 80 -17.83 -9.75 6.57
C TRP A 80 -17.86 -9.60 5.05
N MET A 81 -18.95 -9.06 4.55
CA MET A 81 -19.06 -8.74 3.12
C MET A 81 -18.12 -7.59 2.76
N TYR A 82 -18.06 -6.56 3.60
CA TYR A 82 -17.16 -5.43 3.46
C TYR A 82 -16.26 -5.30 4.68
N CYS A 83 -15.03 -4.86 4.47
CA CYS A 83 -14.17 -4.37 5.54
C CYS A 83 -13.19 -3.33 5.00
N TRP A 84 -12.78 -2.41 5.87
CA TRP A 84 -11.61 -1.59 5.64
C TRP A 84 -10.36 -2.34 6.07
N ILE A 85 -9.28 -2.18 5.30
CA ILE A 85 -7.94 -2.66 5.68
C ILE A 85 -7.02 -1.44 5.70
N VAL A 86 -6.36 -1.22 6.85
CA VAL A 86 -5.64 0.01 7.17
C VAL A 86 -4.23 -0.30 7.64
N ASP A 87 -3.26 0.41 7.07
CA ASP A 87 -1.93 0.59 7.63
C ASP A 87 -1.73 2.08 7.89
N PRO A 88 -1.73 2.51 9.14
CA PRO A 88 -1.64 3.93 9.47
C PRO A 88 -0.29 4.53 9.11
N LEU A 89 0.80 3.74 9.18
CA LEU A 89 2.16 4.16 8.86
C LEU A 89 3.00 3.00 8.31
N ASP A 90 2.83 2.69 7.02
CA ASP A 90 3.70 1.73 6.33
C ASP A 90 5.08 2.35 6.05
N GLY A 91 6.13 1.61 6.35
CA GLY A 91 7.51 2.07 6.19
C GLY A 91 8.11 2.62 7.48
N THR A 92 7.92 1.92 8.59
CA THR A 92 8.46 2.29 9.92
C THR A 92 9.98 2.48 9.91
N LYS A 93 10.71 1.66 9.14
CA LYS A 93 12.17 1.81 8.95
C LYS A 93 12.52 3.08 8.19
N GLU A 94 11.72 3.42 7.22
CA GLU A 94 11.83 4.62 6.39
C GLU A 94 11.57 5.88 7.23
N PHE A 95 10.55 5.85 8.07
CA PHE A 95 10.25 6.92 9.02
C PHE A 95 11.41 7.16 9.99
N LEU A 96 11.93 6.10 10.63
CA LEU A 96 13.07 6.20 11.57
C LEU A 96 14.36 6.68 10.88
N LYS A 97 14.62 6.26 9.64
CA LYS A 97 15.79 6.67 8.86
C LYS A 97 15.66 8.04 8.20
N ARG A 98 14.49 8.68 8.30
CA ARG A 98 14.18 9.97 7.67
C ARG A 98 14.49 9.99 6.17
N ASN A 99 14.08 8.93 5.44
CA ASN A 99 14.28 8.85 3.99
C ASN A 99 13.03 9.19 3.19
N ASP A 100 11.96 9.65 3.87
CA ASP A 100 10.75 10.21 3.28
C ASP A 100 9.85 9.21 2.50
N GLU A 101 10.13 7.90 2.61
CA GLU A 101 9.43 6.86 1.84
C GLU A 101 8.45 6.04 2.69
N PHE A 102 7.63 6.69 3.51
CA PHE A 102 6.55 6.07 4.27
C PHE A 102 5.18 6.53 3.78
N THR A 103 4.15 5.71 4.01
CA THR A 103 2.82 5.95 3.45
C THR A 103 1.70 5.68 4.46
N VAL A 104 0.53 6.27 4.25
CA VAL A 104 -0.74 5.91 4.86
C VAL A 104 -1.53 5.09 3.86
N ASN A 105 -1.98 3.90 4.24
CA ASN A 105 -2.68 2.98 3.37
C ASN A 105 -4.09 2.69 3.90
N ILE A 106 -5.12 2.93 3.09
CA ILE A 106 -6.52 2.62 3.42
C ILE A 106 -7.14 1.92 2.21
N ALA A 107 -7.69 0.73 2.41
CA ALA A 107 -8.35 -0.03 1.35
C ALA A 107 -9.75 -0.48 1.76
N LEU A 108 -10.66 -0.53 0.80
CA LEU A 108 -11.97 -1.12 0.95
C LEU A 108 -12.00 -2.48 0.25
N VAL A 109 -12.43 -3.48 0.97
CA VAL A 109 -12.55 -4.86 0.50
C VAL A 109 -14.02 -5.26 0.48
N CYS A 110 -14.43 -5.98 -0.56
CA CYS A 110 -15.73 -6.64 -0.69
C CYS A 110 -15.54 -8.11 -1.04
N ASN A 111 -16.04 -9.01 -0.19
CA ASN A 111 -15.93 -10.47 -0.41
C ASN A 111 -14.49 -10.91 -0.75
N GLY A 112 -13.52 -10.41 -0.01
CA GLY A 112 -12.10 -10.71 -0.19
C GLY A 112 -11.42 -10.06 -1.40
N LYS A 113 -12.11 -9.21 -2.17
CA LYS A 113 -11.59 -8.47 -3.33
C LYS A 113 -11.54 -6.98 -3.05
N LEU A 114 -10.66 -6.29 -3.72
CA LEU A 114 -10.49 -4.85 -3.56
C LEU A 114 -11.54 -4.09 -4.38
N GLU A 115 -12.18 -3.11 -3.74
CA GLU A 115 -13.14 -2.19 -4.36
C GLU A 115 -12.53 -0.80 -4.55
N ALA A 116 -11.71 -0.37 -3.59
CA ALA A 116 -11.06 0.93 -3.62
C ALA A 116 -9.81 0.92 -2.74
N GLY A 117 -8.94 1.90 -2.93
CA GLY A 117 -7.76 2.05 -2.09
C GLY A 117 -7.09 3.40 -2.25
N VAL A 118 -6.46 3.89 -1.19
CA VAL A 118 -5.62 5.08 -1.20
C VAL A 118 -4.29 4.80 -0.53
N VAL A 119 -3.22 5.17 -1.21
CA VAL A 119 -1.85 5.28 -0.70
C VAL A 119 -1.51 6.76 -0.69
N TYR A 120 -1.35 7.33 0.49
CA TYR A 120 -0.95 8.72 0.66
C TYR A 120 0.50 8.80 1.13
N VAL A 121 1.28 9.69 0.52
CA VAL A 121 2.68 9.95 0.87
C VAL A 121 2.77 11.26 1.64
N PRO A 122 2.88 11.25 2.98
CA PRO A 122 2.78 12.46 3.79
C PRO A 122 3.82 13.53 3.45
N VAL A 123 5.06 13.12 3.17
CA VAL A 123 6.18 14.06 2.92
C VAL A 123 5.99 14.84 1.64
N THR A 124 5.58 14.18 0.56
CA THR A 124 5.37 14.82 -0.76
C THR A 124 3.94 15.24 -1.00
N GLN A 125 3.03 14.88 -0.08
CA GLN A 125 1.59 15.11 -0.16
C GLN A 125 0.97 14.55 -1.45
N GLU A 126 1.51 13.42 -1.92
CA GLU A 126 1.05 12.73 -3.12
C GLU A 126 0.03 11.65 -2.77
N PHE A 127 -0.98 11.52 -3.61
CA PHE A 127 -1.98 10.46 -3.55
C PHE A 127 -1.85 9.53 -4.74
N TYR A 128 -1.93 8.26 -4.48
CA TYR A 128 -2.20 7.20 -5.44
C TYR A 128 -3.48 6.52 -4.98
N TYR A 129 -4.53 6.56 -5.78
CA TYR A 129 -5.81 6.02 -5.33
C TYR A 129 -6.61 5.37 -6.45
N ALA A 130 -7.41 4.38 -6.08
CA ALA A 130 -8.41 3.74 -6.92
C ALA A 130 -9.79 3.95 -6.31
N GLU A 131 -10.70 4.48 -7.11
CA GLU A 131 -12.10 4.67 -6.71
C GLU A 131 -12.91 3.40 -6.96
N PRO A 132 -14.08 3.22 -6.29
CA PRO A 132 -14.97 2.09 -6.56
C PRO A 132 -15.44 2.02 -8.02
N THR A 133 -15.26 3.07 -8.79
CA THR A 133 -15.54 3.13 -10.24
C THR A 133 -14.53 2.35 -11.09
N GLY A 134 -13.48 1.79 -10.48
CA GLY A 134 -12.42 1.07 -11.15
C GLY A 134 -11.40 1.95 -11.88
N LYS A 135 -11.33 3.25 -11.56
CA LYS A 135 -10.32 4.17 -12.11
C LYS A 135 -9.24 4.43 -11.09
N ALA A 136 -7.99 4.43 -11.55
CA ALA A 136 -6.83 4.79 -10.76
C ALA A 136 -6.31 6.19 -11.08
N TRP A 137 -5.90 6.90 -10.04
CA TRP A 137 -5.47 8.29 -10.11
C TRP A 137 -4.19 8.53 -9.34
N TYR A 138 -3.39 9.46 -9.84
CA TYR A 138 -2.30 10.11 -9.15
C TYR A 138 -2.62 11.58 -8.97
N LYS A 139 -2.36 12.13 -7.77
CA LYS A 139 -2.60 13.54 -7.47
C LYS A 139 -1.49 14.09 -6.58
N LYS A 140 -0.86 15.18 -6.99
CA LYS A 140 -0.01 16.01 -6.13
C LYS A 140 -0.84 16.90 -5.22
N ALA A 141 -0.22 17.49 -4.19
CA ALA A 141 -0.88 18.34 -3.19
C ALA A 141 -1.91 19.31 -3.78
N ASP A 142 -1.48 20.14 -4.74
CA ASP A 142 -2.29 21.18 -5.36
C ASP A 142 -2.62 20.87 -6.84
N GLY A 143 -2.35 19.63 -7.27
CA GLY A 143 -2.53 19.20 -8.66
C GLY A 143 -3.95 18.72 -8.96
N THR A 144 -4.30 18.79 -10.25
CA THR A 144 -5.42 18.02 -10.79
C THR A 144 -5.06 16.54 -10.81
N PRO A 145 -6.02 15.64 -10.52
CA PRO A 145 -5.79 14.21 -10.64
C PRO A 145 -5.43 13.82 -12.08
N GLU A 146 -4.42 12.99 -12.22
CA GLU A 146 -3.99 12.37 -13.48
C GLU A 146 -4.33 10.88 -13.45
N THR A 147 -4.86 10.34 -14.55
CA THR A 147 -5.17 8.90 -14.65
C THR A 147 -3.90 8.09 -14.63
N LEU A 148 -3.88 7.03 -13.82
CA LEU A 148 -2.81 6.05 -13.83
C LEU A 148 -3.08 4.96 -14.88
N ALA A 149 -2.02 4.51 -15.52
CA ALA A 149 -2.02 3.31 -16.37
C ALA A 149 -0.65 2.65 -16.29
N VAL A 150 -0.64 1.35 -16.09
CA VAL A 150 0.59 0.56 -16.17
C VAL A 150 1.16 0.60 -17.59
N LYS A 151 2.46 0.38 -17.72
CA LYS A 151 3.14 0.29 -19.01
C LYS A 151 3.84 -1.05 -19.13
N GLN A 152 3.61 -1.74 -20.23
CA GLN A 152 4.36 -2.95 -20.57
C GLN A 152 5.80 -2.59 -20.93
N PRO A 153 6.77 -3.51 -20.72
CA PRO A 153 8.13 -3.31 -21.20
C PRO A 153 8.16 -3.04 -22.71
N GLU A 154 8.82 -1.97 -23.10
CA GLU A 154 9.01 -1.62 -24.51
C GLU A 154 10.47 -1.82 -24.91
N GLY A 155 10.69 -2.46 -26.09
CA GLY A 155 12.03 -2.73 -26.60
C GLY A 155 12.83 -3.69 -25.71
N ASP A 156 14.08 -3.36 -25.44
CA ASP A 156 15.07 -4.25 -24.79
C ASP A 156 15.24 -3.96 -23.29
N THR A 157 14.42 -3.10 -22.70
CA THR A 157 14.60 -2.66 -21.30
C THR A 157 13.41 -3.06 -20.43
N VAL A 158 13.70 -3.62 -19.27
CA VAL A 158 12.72 -3.89 -18.21
C VAL A 158 13.16 -3.24 -16.90
N ILE A 159 12.21 -2.62 -16.20
CA ILE A 159 12.42 -1.95 -14.91
C ILE A 159 11.72 -2.78 -13.83
N ILE A 160 12.47 -3.18 -12.80
CA ILE A 160 12.00 -3.99 -11.69
C ILE A 160 12.10 -3.18 -10.40
N MET A 161 10.99 -3.08 -9.67
CA MET A 161 10.98 -2.51 -8.32
C MET A 161 11.41 -3.57 -7.30
N GLY A 162 12.13 -3.13 -6.28
CA GLY A 162 12.49 -3.99 -5.17
C GLY A 162 12.70 -3.26 -3.86
N SER A 163 12.98 -4.02 -2.81
CA SER A 163 13.33 -3.47 -1.51
C SER A 163 14.85 -3.32 -1.39
N ARG A 164 15.30 -2.21 -0.80
CA ARG A 164 16.72 -2.04 -0.45
C ARG A 164 17.21 -3.08 0.55
N SER A 165 16.31 -3.58 1.40
CA SER A 165 16.64 -4.41 2.56
C SER A 165 16.30 -5.90 2.37
N HIS A 166 15.62 -6.30 1.30
CA HIS A 166 15.05 -7.63 1.14
C HIS A 166 15.34 -8.25 -0.24
N MET A 167 16.60 -8.14 -0.69
CA MET A 167 17.07 -8.90 -1.83
C MET A 167 17.41 -10.32 -1.33
N ASN A 168 16.59 -11.29 -1.67
CA ASN A 168 16.79 -12.71 -1.38
C ASN A 168 17.04 -13.50 -2.66
N ASP A 169 17.36 -14.78 -2.52
CA ASP A 169 17.71 -15.66 -3.65
C ASP A 169 16.55 -15.75 -4.67
N ASP A 170 15.30 -15.84 -4.23
CA ASP A 170 14.13 -15.93 -5.11
C ASP A 170 13.97 -14.66 -5.94
N THR A 171 14.15 -13.49 -5.32
CA THR A 171 14.13 -12.20 -6.04
C THR A 171 15.27 -12.11 -7.04
N GLN A 172 16.46 -12.58 -6.66
CA GLN A 172 17.62 -12.60 -7.55
C GLN A 172 17.37 -13.54 -8.74
N GLN A 173 16.83 -14.73 -8.51
CA GLN A 173 16.46 -15.67 -9.59
C GLN A 173 15.43 -15.05 -10.55
N PHE A 174 14.44 -14.31 -10.04
CA PHE A 174 13.50 -13.58 -10.87
C PHE A 174 14.22 -12.56 -11.77
N VAL A 175 15.11 -11.75 -11.19
CA VAL A 175 15.91 -10.76 -11.93
C VAL A 175 16.77 -11.44 -13.01
N GLU A 176 17.46 -12.54 -12.69
CA GLU A 176 18.25 -13.30 -13.66
C GLU A 176 17.39 -13.90 -14.78
N ALA A 177 16.16 -14.32 -14.48
CA ALA A 177 15.23 -14.77 -15.50
C ALA A 177 14.81 -13.63 -16.45
N GLN A 178 14.69 -12.41 -15.96
CA GLN A 178 14.45 -11.24 -16.83
C GLN A 178 15.67 -10.87 -17.68
N ARG A 179 16.89 -10.98 -17.14
CA ARG A 179 18.14 -10.76 -17.91
C ARG A 179 18.32 -11.69 -19.11
N LYS A 180 17.64 -12.85 -19.11
CA LYS A 180 17.60 -13.75 -20.28
C LYS A 180 16.65 -13.28 -21.37
N LYS A 181 15.68 -12.39 -21.04
CA LYS A 181 14.64 -11.92 -21.95
C LYS A 181 14.91 -10.50 -22.45
N PHE A 182 15.54 -9.67 -21.64
CA PHE A 182 15.79 -8.26 -21.91
C PHE A 182 17.28 -7.96 -21.87
N LYS A 183 17.78 -7.10 -22.76
CA LYS A 183 19.18 -6.69 -22.76
C LYS A 183 19.54 -5.84 -21.55
N ASN A 184 18.59 -4.97 -21.14
CA ASN A 184 18.77 -4.05 -20.03
C ASN A 184 17.74 -4.36 -18.95
N VAL A 185 18.23 -4.70 -17.75
CA VAL A 185 17.40 -4.88 -16.57
C VAL A 185 17.80 -3.84 -15.55
N GLU A 186 16.92 -2.86 -15.35
CA GLU A 186 17.09 -1.82 -14.35
C GLU A 186 16.40 -2.26 -13.05
N PHE A 187 17.06 -2.01 -11.93
CA PHE A 187 16.51 -2.31 -10.61
C PHE A 187 16.40 -1.01 -9.81
N ILE A 188 15.15 -0.65 -9.45
CA ILE A 188 14.85 0.54 -8.68
C ILE A 188 14.35 0.12 -7.30
N ALA A 189 14.91 0.72 -6.24
CA ALA A 189 14.49 0.46 -4.88
C ALA A 189 13.66 1.61 -4.33
N ALA A 190 12.54 1.26 -3.66
CA ALA A 190 11.73 2.20 -2.90
C ALA A 190 11.26 1.56 -1.58
N GLY A 191 10.87 2.39 -0.62
CA GLY A 191 10.23 1.96 0.63
C GLY A 191 8.75 1.68 0.46
N SER A 192 8.14 1.11 1.49
CA SER A 192 6.70 1.00 1.71
C SER A 192 5.87 0.57 0.47
N SER A 193 4.62 0.93 0.41
CA SER A 193 3.68 0.69 -0.69
C SER A 193 3.99 1.47 -1.97
N LEU A 194 5.00 2.38 -1.95
CA LEU A 194 5.44 3.12 -3.13
C LEU A 194 5.85 2.22 -4.30
N LYS A 195 6.33 1.00 -4.04
CA LYS A 195 6.69 0.05 -5.10
C LYS A 195 5.50 -0.35 -5.96
N LEU A 196 4.33 -0.58 -5.35
CA LEU A 196 3.07 -0.82 -6.06
C LEU A 196 2.65 0.42 -6.84
N CYS A 197 2.71 1.60 -6.21
CA CYS A 197 2.36 2.87 -6.84
C CYS A 197 3.21 3.17 -8.09
N LYS A 198 4.52 2.88 -8.05
CA LYS A 198 5.40 3.11 -9.20
C LYS A 198 5.11 2.17 -10.37
N VAL A 199 4.68 0.93 -10.12
CA VAL A 199 4.18 0.04 -11.18
C VAL A 199 2.88 0.59 -11.75
N ALA A 200 1.91 0.98 -10.92
CA ALA A 200 0.65 1.58 -11.34
C ALA A 200 0.84 2.86 -12.17
N GLN A 201 1.90 3.63 -11.88
CA GLN A 201 2.28 4.86 -12.59
C GLN A 201 2.98 4.58 -13.93
N GLY A 202 3.27 3.32 -14.25
CA GLY A 202 4.01 2.95 -15.46
C GLY A 202 5.50 3.32 -15.43
N LEU A 203 6.06 3.54 -14.23
CA LEU A 203 7.50 3.82 -14.02
C LEU A 203 8.32 2.55 -13.80
N ALA A 204 7.66 1.44 -13.56
CA ALA A 204 8.27 0.13 -13.49
C ALA A 204 7.31 -0.94 -14.03
N HIS A 205 7.86 -2.11 -14.38
CA HIS A 205 7.11 -3.19 -15.03
C HIS A 205 6.80 -4.34 -14.09
N TYR A 206 7.67 -4.59 -13.12
CA TYR A 206 7.56 -5.69 -12.16
C TYR A 206 7.92 -5.26 -10.75
N TYR A 207 7.23 -5.86 -9.77
CA TYR A 207 7.63 -5.85 -8.38
C TYR A 207 7.46 -7.27 -7.80
N PRO A 208 8.52 -8.09 -7.79
CA PRO A 208 8.52 -9.37 -7.07
C PRO A 208 8.61 -9.12 -5.56
N ARG A 209 7.69 -9.68 -4.80
CA ARG A 209 7.71 -9.65 -3.34
C ARG A 209 7.72 -11.07 -2.79
N PHE A 210 8.92 -11.63 -2.65
CA PHE A 210 9.19 -12.98 -2.14
C PHE A 210 9.74 -12.92 -0.71
N ALA A 211 9.09 -12.09 0.10
CA ALA A 211 9.36 -11.94 1.52
C ALA A 211 8.04 -11.57 2.24
N PRO A 212 7.91 -11.85 3.53
CA PRO A 212 6.67 -11.63 4.27
C PRO A 212 6.16 -10.19 4.18
N THR A 213 4.84 -10.05 4.02
CA THR A 213 4.07 -8.82 4.16
C THR A 213 2.70 -9.16 4.75
N MET A 214 2.06 -8.17 5.35
CA MET A 214 0.69 -8.32 5.84
C MET A 214 -0.31 -7.78 4.82
N GLU A 215 -1.59 -8.07 5.01
CA GLU A 215 -2.65 -7.59 4.11
C GLU A 215 -2.69 -6.07 4.03
N TRP A 216 -2.46 -5.37 5.12
CA TRP A 216 -2.48 -3.91 5.17
C TRP A 216 -1.33 -3.24 4.42
N ASP A 217 -0.15 -3.92 4.28
CA ASP A 217 0.97 -3.43 3.48
C ASP A 217 0.64 -3.39 1.97
N THR A 218 -0.37 -4.14 1.52
CA THR A 218 -0.58 -4.38 0.08
C THR A 218 -1.95 -3.97 -0.43
N ALA A 219 -2.99 -4.00 0.41
CA ALA A 219 -4.37 -3.84 -0.05
C ALA A 219 -4.60 -2.54 -0.84
N ALA A 220 -4.18 -1.41 -0.29
CA ALA A 220 -4.36 -0.12 -0.94
C ALA A 220 -3.57 -0.02 -2.26
N GLY A 221 -2.30 -0.41 -2.24
CA GLY A 221 -1.44 -0.39 -3.42
C GLY A 221 -1.90 -1.35 -4.52
N GLN A 222 -2.40 -2.56 -4.16
CA GLN A 222 -2.96 -3.49 -5.13
C GLN A 222 -4.21 -2.92 -5.80
N ALA A 223 -5.13 -2.29 -5.04
CA ALA A 223 -6.30 -1.64 -5.62
C ALA A 223 -5.89 -0.64 -6.71
N VAL A 224 -4.85 0.17 -6.45
CA VAL A 224 -4.32 1.13 -7.41
C VAL A 224 -3.71 0.44 -8.62
N VAL A 225 -2.92 -0.64 -8.43
CA VAL A 225 -2.31 -1.40 -9.55
C VAL A 225 -3.39 -2.02 -10.43
N GLU A 226 -4.38 -2.70 -9.86
CA GLU A 226 -5.43 -3.37 -10.62
C GLU A 226 -6.32 -2.37 -11.38
N ALA A 227 -6.68 -1.25 -10.77
CA ALA A 227 -7.43 -0.18 -11.42
C ALA A 227 -6.60 0.55 -12.51
N ALA A 228 -5.27 0.52 -12.43
CA ALA A 228 -4.37 1.01 -13.47
C ALA A 228 -4.14 -0.01 -14.61
N GLY A 229 -4.75 -1.20 -14.55
CA GLY A 229 -4.65 -2.26 -15.57
C GLY A 229 -3.54 -3.30 -15.32
N GLY A 230 -2.84 -3.22 -14.20
CA GLY A 230 -1.83 -4.20 -13.80
C GLY A 230 -2.43 -5.40 -13.06
N LYS A 231 -1.55 -6.28 -12.56
CA LYS A 231 -1.94 -7.49 -11.83
C LYS A 231 -1.08 -7.67 -10.59
N VAL A 232 -1.70 -8.19 -9.52
CA VAL A 232 -1.01 -8.64 -8.31
C VAL A 232 -1.40 -10.10 -8.07
N LEU A 233 -0.47 -11.00 -8.32
CA LEU A 233 -0.75 -12.44 -8.31
C LEU A 233 0.15 -13.15 -7.30
N ARG A 234 -0.40 -14.13 -6.63
CA ARG A 234 0.34 -15.05 -5.75
C ARG A 234 1.42 -15.76 -6.55
N HIS A 235 2.57 -15.96 -5.97
CA HIS A 235 3.68 -16.67 -6.60
C HIS A 235 4.01 -17.95 -5.79
N PRO A 236 4.22 -19.10 -6.45
CA PRO A 236 4.25 -19.32 -7.90
C PRO A 236 2.90 -19.62 -8.57
N GLU A 237 1.78 -19.71 -7.85
CA GLU A 237 0.48 -20.20 -8.33
C GLU A 237 -0.16 -19.32 -9.40
N MET A 238 0.25 -18.06 -9.51
CA MET A 238 -0.29 -17.05 -10.43
C MET A 238 -1.80 -16.88 -10.35
N THR A 239 -2.34 -16.97 -9.13
CA THR A 239 -3.75 -16.72 -8.80
C THR A 239 -3.90 -15.37 -8.10
N PRO A 240 -5.09 -14.72 -8.12
CA PRO A 240 -5.31 -13.45 -7.45
C PRO A 240 -4.95 -13.48 -5.96
N LEU A 241 -4.33 -12.41 -5.47
CA LEU A 241 -4.14 -12.18 -4.05
C LEU A 241 -5.46 -11.70 -3.46
N LEU A 242 -5.94 -12.35 -2.40
CA LEU A 242 -7.21 -12.06 -1.74
C LEU A 242 -6.97 -11.56 -0.31
N TYR A 243 -7.99 -10.94 0.26
CA TYR A 243 -7.96 -10.23 1.53
C TYR A 243 -9.00 -10.76 2.54
N ASN A 244 -8.86 -10.36 3.78
CA ASN A 244 -9.63 -10.88 4.90
C ASN A 244 -9.50 -12.41 5.06
N LYS A 245 -8.28 -12.91 4.81
CA LYS A 245 -7.94 -14.33 4.95
C LYS A 245 -7.90 -14.74 6.43
N GLU A 246 -7.97 -16.04 6.71
CA GLU A 246 -7.76 -16.57 8.05
C GLU A 246 -6.45 -16.07 8.66
N HIS A 247 -5.36 -16.17 7.91
CA HIS A 247 -4.07 -15.57 8.25
C HIS A 247 -3.87 -14.30 7.44
N LEU A 248 -3.70 -13.17 8.11
CA LEU A 248 -3.50 -11.87 7.47
C LEU A 248 -2.11 -11.71 6.83
N LEU A 249 -1.22 -12.71 7.00
CA LEU A 249 0.05 -12.77 6.29
C LEU A 249 -0.20 -13.07 4.82
N ASN A 250 0.45 -12.31 3.93
CA ASN A 250 0.39 -12.57 2.51
C ASN A 250 1.30 -13.73 2.08
N PRO A 251 0.90 -14.55 1.11
CA PRO A 251 1.83 -15.39 0.36
C PRO A 251 2.79 -14.51 -0.44
N TYR A 252 3.85 -15.08 -0.98
CA TYR A 252 4.68 -14.39 -1.96
C TYR A 252 3.86 -13.98 -3.17
N PHE A 253 4.17 -12.83 -3.76
CA PHE A 253 3.42 -12.33 -4.90
C PHE A 253 4.31 -11.60 -5.92
N LEU A 254 3.78 -11.49 -7.13
CA LEU A 254 4.34 -10.73 -8.21
C LEU A 254 3.36 -9.65 -8.65
N VAL A 255 3.82 -8.40 -8.64
CA VAL A 255 3.13 -7.29 -9.31
C VAL A 255 3.67 -7.18 -10.73
N SER A 256 2.78 -7.04 -11.69
CA SER A 256 3.14 -6.83 -13.09
C SER A 256 2.28 -5.75 -13.74
N ALA A 257 2.88 -5.05 -14.65
CA ALA A 257 2.19 -4.13 -15.53
C ALA A 257 1.24 -4.87 -16.48
#